data_156e9df47d2484562c41d0491fb2fffe
#
_entry.id   156e9df47d2484562c41d0491fb2fffe
#
_cell.length_a   1.000
_cell.length_b   1.000
_cell.length_c   1.000
_cell.angle_alpha   90.00
_cell.angle_beta   90.00
_cell.angle_gamma   90.00
#
_symmetry.space_group_name_H-M   'P 1'
#
loop_
_entity.id
_entity.type
_entity.pdbx_description
1 polymer ?
#
loop_
_entity_poly.entity_id
_entity_poly.type
_entity_poly.pdbx_seq_one_letter_code
_entity_poly.pdbx_strand_id
1 'polypeptide(L)'
;TRKVWTGLMKGAVMSEKLTSTKDLKRVLGFWDLMAIATGAIIGSGIMSLTGIGIGRTGRSIFVAFIIGGFITLLARSPQIFLNSVARFRGGDYSMVGTLLGPRWTGTYSMISLLTSVTLSMYALSFADYAMPFLPWITRKAIALGILTLLFAINVFGVNVFAKFQTLAVALLIISLTIFTVIGLTRLDPNYFEKSSWMTGGFRGLWRAAILMSYTCDGAQGITSLSAEAKNPTKDIPRVMLLSTVGIAVFYGLLGVVAAGVLPVEQVANQPLTVVAGTILSKPLYYLFVIGGAWMALITTLNSSIASCTKPLMQACNDGWYPLSLARLHPKFRTPIILLGIYYVIGFVPIVLDFDIGVISDITITVGSITKFMIVLSLLRLPKVMHEAWKKSDFYISNTALKAIGILDLCVIIFSGFMSSVE
;
A
#
# COMPACT_ATOMS: atom_id res chain seq x y z
N THR A 1 38.68 5.25 -45.04
CA THR A 1 38.08 6.32 -44.21
C THR A 1 36.57 6.21 -44.07
N ARG A 2 35.83 5.75 -45.10
CA ARG A 2 34.35 5.61 -45.03
C ARG A 2 33.87 4.48 -44.10
N LYS A 3 34.60 3.37 -43.93
CA LYS A 3 34.27 2.24 -43.05
C LYS A 3 34.46 2.53 -41.56
N VAL A 4 35.36 3.43 -41.19
CA VAL A 4 35.62 3.82 -39.79
C VAL A 4 34.50 4.73 -39.29
N TRP A 5 33.97 5.64 -40.13
CA TRP A 5 32.86 6.51 -39.78
C TRP A 5 31.53 5.78 -39.67
N THR A 6 31.28 4.74 -40.47
CA THR A 6 30.10 3.89 -40.33
C THR A 6 30.13 3.02 -39.05
N GLY A 7 31.31 2.63 -38.56
CA GLY A 7 31.49 1.93 -37.30
C GLY A 7 31.25 2.83 -36.08
N LEU A 8 31.74 4.07 -36.13
CA LEU A 8 31.53 5.08 -35.08
C LEU A 8 30.06 5.56 -35.04
N MET A 9 29.41 5.74 -36.20
CA MET A 9 27.99 6.06 -36.23
C MET A 9 27.09 4.89 -35.79
N LYS A 10 27.43 3.62 -36.06
CA LYS A 10 26.73 2.47 -35.49
C LYS A 10 26.89 2.36 -33.97
N GLY A 11 28.05 2.72 -33.43
CA GLY A 11 28.23 2.82 -31.96
C GLY A 11 27.50 3.98 -31.33
N ALA A 12 27.31 5.10 -32.04
CA ALA A 12 26.55 6.26 -31.57
C ALA A 12 25.03 6.11 -31.73
N VAL A 13 24.56 5.24 -32.62
CA VAL A 13 23.13 4.98 -32.88
C VAL A 13 22.54 3.93 -31.92
N MET A 14 23.36 3.22 -31.12
CA MET A 14 22.91 2.19 -30.18
C MET A 14 22.85 2.66 -28.72
N SER A 15 22.60 3.92 -28.45
CA SER A 15 22.01 4.35 -27.19
C SER A 15 20.57 4.77 -27.49
N GLU A 16 19.74 3.84 -27.97
CA GLU A 16 18.30 3.99 -27.91
C GLU A 16 17.95 4.31 -26.46
N LYS A 17 17.59 5.58 -26.21
CA LYS A 17 17.32 6.08 -24.86
C LYS A 17 16.13 5.30 -24.35
N LEU A 18 16.35 4.33 -23.48
CA LEU A 18 15.32 3.55 -22.81
C LEU A 18 14.49 4.49 -21.91
N THR A 19 13.31 4.87 -22.37
CA THR A 19 12.45 5.85 -21.73
C THR A 19 11.02 5.37 -21.55
N SER A 20 10.66 4.23 -22.17
CA SER A 20 9.30 3.72 -22.17
C SER A 20 9.04 2.75 -21.03
N THR A 21 7.83 2.78 -20.48
CA THR A 21 7.34 1.73 -19.58
C THR A 21 7.32 0.33 -20.21
N LYS A 22 7.45 0.24 -21.56
CA LYS A 22 7.65 -1.02 -22.29
C LYS A 22 9.03 -1.64 -22.07
N ASP A 23 10.02 -0.82 -21.71
CA ASP A 23 11.41 -1.22 -21.52
C ASP A 23 11.70 -1.78 -20.12
N LEU A 24 10.71 -1.74 -19.22
CA LEU A 24 10.78 -2.32 -17.89
C LEU A 24 10.84 -3.85 -17.96
N LYS A 25 11.58 -4.47 -17.01
CA LYS A 25 11.72 -5.93 -16.94
C LYS A 25 10.46 -6.59 -16.41
N ARG A 26 9.90 -7.57 -17.13
CA ARG A 26 8.72 -8.35 -16.75
C ARG A 26 9.14 -9.58 -15.95
N VAL A 27 9.36 -9.42 -14.68
CA VAL A 27 9.91 -10.48 -13.81
C VAL A 27 8.98 -10.86 -12.66
N LEU A 28 8.06 -9.98 -12.26
CA LEU A 28 7.17 -10.20 -11.12
C LEU A 28 6.13 -11.27 -11.45
N GLY A 29 6.17 -12.38 -10.72
CA GLY A 29 5.16 -13.43 -10.75
C GLY A 29 4.08 -13.19 -9.68
N PHE A 30 3.14 -14.14 -9.59
CA PHE A 30 2.03 -14.09 -8.64
C PHE A 30 2.51 -13.95 -7.19
N TRP A 31 3.49 -14.75 -6.75
CA TRP A 31 3.98 -14.72 -5.38
C TRP A 31 4.80 -13.48 -5.05
N ASP A 32 5.53 -12.91 -6.03
CA ASP A 32 6.20 -11.62 -5.85
C ASP A 32 5.18 -10.51 -5.62
N LEU A 33 4.11 -10.47 -6.45
CA LEU A 33 3.02 -9.52 -6.30
C LEU A 33 2.27 -9.73 -4.98
N MET A 34 2.07 -10.98 -4.53
CA MET A 34 1.45 -11.30 -3.26
C MET A 34 2.30 -10.77 -2.08
N ALA A 35 3.61 -10.99 -2.10
CA ALA A 35 4.50 -10.44 -1.08
C ALA A 35 4.49 -8.90 -1.08
N ILE A 36 4.49 -8.27 -2.26
CA ILE A 36 4.45 -6.80 -2.36
C ILE A 36 3.12 -6.27 -1.83
N ALA A 37 1.98 -6.86 -2.21
CA ALA A 37 0.66 -6.45 -1.74
C ALA A 37 0.52 -6.65 -0.23
N THR A 38 0.91 -7.82 0.29
CA THR A 38 0.89 -8.13 1.73
C THR A 38 1.74 -7.15 2.53
N GLY A 39 2.96 -6.87 2.08
CA GLY A 39 3.84 -5.91 2.74
C GLY A 39 3.39 -4.46 2.60
N ALA A 40 2.58 -4.13 1.58
CA ALA A 40 1.97 -2.81 1.43
C ALA A 40 0.75 -2.64 2.37
N ILE A 41 0.00 -3.72 2.63
CA ILE A 41 -1.15 -3.71 3.56
C ILE A 41 -0.65 -3.70 5.02
N ILE A 42 0.28 -4.60 5.36
CA ILE A 42 0.75 -4.72 6.76
C ILE A 42 1.71 -3.57 7.07
N GLY A 43 1.19 -2.52 7.62
CA GLY A 43 1.93 -1.31 8.03
C GLY A 43 1.78 -1.02 9.52
N SER A 44 1.98 0.24 9.92
CA SER A 44 1.81 0.72 11.30
C SER A 44 0.38 0.56 11.83
N GLY A 45 -0.60 0.48 10.93
CA GLY A 45 -2.02 0.43 11.29
C GLY A 45 -2.36 -0.73 12.21
N ILE A 46 -1.88 -1.95 11.92
CA ILE A 46 -2.14 -3.12 12.79
C ILE A 46 -1.52 -2.94 14.19
N MET A 47 -0.36 -2.32 14.27
CA MET A 47 0.36 -2.16 15.54
C MET A 47 -0.27 -1.14 16.48
N SER A 48 -0.80 -0.05 15.92
CA SER A 48 -1.30 1.10 16.70
C SER A 48 -2.82 1.21 16.71
N LEU A 49 -3.48 1.04 15.54
CA LEU A 49 -4.92 1.28 15.42
C LEU A 49 -5.77 0.15 16.01
N THR A 50 -5.20 -1.06 16.17
CA THR A 50 -5.91 -2.19 16.80
C THR A 50 -6.33 -1.84 18.21
N GLY A 51 -5.44 -1.25 19.03
CA GLY A 51 -5.78 -0.82 20.39
C GLY A 51 -6.88 0.24 20.43
N ILE A 52 -6.87 1.20 19.50
CA ILE A 52 -7.93 2.19 19.35
C ILE A 52 -9.25 1.51 18.97
N GLY A 53 -9.21 0.53 18.07
CA GLY A 53 -10.37 -0.29 17.72
C GLY A 53 -10.92 -1.05 18.92
N ILE A 54 -10.05 -1.65 19.74
CA ILE A 54 -10.44 -2.35 20.99
C ILE A 54 -11.12 -1.37 21.95
N GLY A 55 -10.60 -0.15 22.11
CA GLY A 55 -11.25 0.89 22.94
C GLY A 55 -12.66 1.27 22.47
N ARG A 56 -12.96 1.12 21.16
CA ARG A 56 -14.28 1.41 20.58
C ARG A 56 -15.27 0.26 20.68
N THR A 57 -14.82 -1.00 20.64
CA THR A 57 -15.73 -2.17 20.50
C THR A 57 -15.43 -3.33 21.42
N GLY A 58 -14.35 -3.27 22.23
CA GLY A 58 -13.97 -4.36 23.12
C GLY A 58 -13.45 -5.60 22.33
N ARG A 59 -13.78 -6.80 22.86
CA ARG A 59 -13.36 -8.10 22.31
C ARG A 59 -13.97 -8.42 20.94
N SER A 60 -15.02 -7.71 20.49
CA SER A 60 -15.58 -7.87 19.15
C SER A 60 -14.72 -7.25 18.03
N ILE A 61 -13.51 -6.79 18.33
CA ILE A 61 -12.57 -6.22 17.34
C ILE A 61 -12.31 -7.14 16.14
N PHE A 62 -12.32 -8.46 16.31
CA PHE A 62 -12.14 -9.38 15.20
C PHE A 62 -13.28 -9.25 14.15
N VAL A 63 -14.53 -9.04 14.61
CA VAL A 63 -15.69 -8.77 13.73
C VAL A 63 -15.44 -7.46 12.99
N ALA A 64 -14.92 -6.45 13.69
CA ALA A 64 -14.58 -5.16 13.06
C ALA A 64 -13.52 -5.32 11.95
N PHE A 65 -12.51 -6.20 12.09
CA PHE A 65 -11.56 -6.51 11.02
C PHE A 65 -12.20 -7.20 9.82
N ILE A 66 -13.11 -8.15 10.03
CA ILE A 66 -13.82 -8.83 8.92
C ILE A 66 -14.68 -7.83 8.16
N ILE A 67 -15.48 -7.03 8.86
CA ILE A 67 -16.30 -5.97 8.23
C ILE A 67 -15.41 -4.94 7.54
N GLY A 68 -14.30 -4.51 8.19
CA GLY A 68 -13.33 -3.58 7.64
C GLY A 68 -12.68 -4.10 6.36
N GLY A 69 -12.29 -5.38 6.33
CA GLY A 69 -11.78 -6.05 5.13
C GLY A 69 -12.80 -6.05 3.98
N PHE A 70 -14.08 -6.29 4.28
CA PHE A 70 -15.14 -6.21 3.28
C PHE A 70 -15.33 -4.78 2.74
N ILE A 71 -15.31 -3.77 3.61
CA ILE A 71 -15.36 -2.35 3.20
C ILE A 71 -14.17 -2.02 2.30
N THR A 72 -12.97 -2.51 2.65
CA THR A 72 -11.75 -2.30 1.83
C THR A 72 -11.88 -2.97 0.47
N LEU A 73 -12.40 -4.19 0.39
CA LEU A 73 -12.64 -4.88 -0.88
C LEU A 73 -13.59 -4.09 -1.78
N LEU A 74 -14.65 -3.54 -1.21
CA LEU A 74 -15.57 -2.68 -1.94
C LEU A 74 -14.85 -1.46 -2.49
N ALA A 75 -14.10 -0.74 -1.65
CA ALA A 75 -13.32 0.44 -2.05
C ALA A 75 -12.21 0.16 -3.07
N ARG A 76 -11.74 -1.10 -3.17
CA ARG A 76 -10.71 -1.53 -4.15
C ARG A 76 -11.28 -2.26 -5.36
N SER A 77 -12.58 -2.55 -5.36
CA SER A 77 -13.25 -3.19 -6.48
C SER A 77 -13.05 -2.48 -7.82
N PRO A 78 -13.01 -1.14 -7.93
CA PRO A 78 -12.72 -0.46 -9.18
C PRO A 78 -11.37 -0.87 -9.78
N GLN A 79 -10.31 -0.91 -8.97
CA GLN A 79 -8.99 -1.31 -9.45
C GLN A 79 -8.93 -2.81 -9.79
N ILE A 80 -9.63 -3.68 -9.04
CA ILE A 80 -9.73 -5.11 -9.34
C ILE A 80 -10.34 -5.31 -10.72
N PHE A 81 -11.49 -4.70 -10.99
CA PHE A 81 -12.17 -4.84 -12.29
C PHE A 81 -11.36 -4.22 -13.43
N LEU A 82 -10.80 -3.02 -13.25
CA LEU A 82 -10.01 -2.35 -14.29
C LEU A 82 -8.75 -3.15 -14.64
N ASN A 83 -8.00 -3.64 -13.65
CA ASN A 83 -6.80 -4.44 -13.91
C ASN A 83 -7.09 -5.78 -14.60
N SER A 84 -8.31 -6.31 -14.46
CA SER A 84 -8.70 -7.58 -15.11
C SER A 84 -8.88 -7.45 -16.63
N VAL A 85 -9.05 -6.24 -17.13
CA VAL A 85 -9.38 -5.96 -18.54
C VAL A 85 -8.14 -5.72 -19.39
N ALA A 86 -7.15 -5.00 -18.87
CA ALA A 86 -5.98 -4.61 -19.65
C ALA A 86 -4.74 -4.38 -18.77
N ARG A 87 -3.57 -4.42 -19.41
CA ARG A 87 -2.29 -4.06 -18.78
C ARG A 87 -2.14 -2.54 -18.75
N PHE A 88 -2.45 -1.90 -17.65
CA PHE A 88 -2.26 -0.46 -17.43
C PHE A 88 -0.84 -0.17 -16.91
N ARG A 89 0.10 0.13 -17.79
CA ARG A 89 1.53 0.21 -17.48
C ARG A 89 1.92 1.33 -16.50
N GLY A 90 1.19 2.41 -16.47
CA GLY A 90 1.31 3.48 -15.49
C GLY A 90 0.33 3.34 -14.32
N GLY A 91 -0.24 2.14 -14.10
CA GLY A 91 -1.21 1.90 -13.04
C GLY A 91 -2.47 2.74 -13.21
N ASP A 92 -2.92 3.31 -12.10
CA ASP A 92 -4.12 4.14 -12.02
C ASP A 92 -4.09 5.33 -12.98
N TYR A 93 -2.91 5.95 -13.21
CA TYR A 93 -2.71 6.98 -14.21
C TYR A 93 -3.17 6.53 -15.61
N SER A 94 -2.74 5.34 -16.03
CA SER A 94 -3.12 4.79 -17.34
C SER A 94 -4.60 4.40 -17.43
N MET A 95 -5.22 3.96 -16.29
CA MET A 95 -6.65 3.71 -16.25
C MET A 95 -7.45 4.99 -16.49
N VAL A 96 -7.11 6.05 -15.76
CA VAL A 96 -7.72 7.37 -15.92
C VAL A 96 -7.57 7.88 -17.35
N GLY A 97 -6.36 7.80 -17.92
CA GLY A 97 -6.10 8.26 -19.27
C GLY A 97 -6.89 7.52 -20.34
N THR A 98 -6.96 6.20 -20.24
CA THR A 98 -7.66 5.35 -21.21
C THR A 98 -9.17 5.57 -21.16
N LEU A 99 -9.74 5.78 -19.98
CA LEU A 99 -11.19 5.78 -19.76
C LEU A 99 -11.81 7.18 -19.65
N LEU A 100 -11.10 8.15 -19.06
CA LEU A 100 -11.59 9.52 -18.90
C LEU A 100 -10.97 10.50 -19.89
N GLY A 101 -9.78 10.20 -20.40
CA GLY A 101 -9.09 11.00 -21.42
C GLY A 101 -7.98 11.90 -20.88
N PRO A 102 -7.26 12.61 -21.80
CA PRO A 102 -5.99 13.29 -21.47
C PRO A 102 -6.10 14.39 -20.40
N ARG A 103 -7.19 15.15 -20.36
CA ARG A 103 -7.36 16.23 -19.36
C ARG A 103 -7.31 15.70 -17.94
N TRP A 104 -7.89 14.52 -17.69
CA TRP A 104 -7.91 13.87 -16.38
C TRP A 104 -6.54 13.30 -16.01
N THR A 105 -5.76 12.82 -16.99
CA THR A 105 -4.41 12.30 -16.73
C THR A 105 -3.43 13.37 -16.26
N GLY A 106 -3.48 14.55 -16.84
CA GLY A 106 -2.64 15.67 -16.38
C GLY A 106 -2.91 16.02 -14.92
N THR A 107 -4.19 16.18 -14.57
CA THR A 107 -4.60 16.42 -13.17
C THR A 107 -4.19 15.27 -12.26
N TYR A 108 -4.41 14.00 -12.67
CA TYR A 108 -4.01 12.83 -11.89
C TYR A 108 -2.50 12.82 -11.61
N SER A 109 -1.66 13.13 -12.59
CA SER A 109 -0.20 13.12 -12.42
C SER A 109 0.30 14.14 -11.41
N MET A 110 -0.29 15.34 -11.38
CA MET A 110 0.04 16.37 -10.39
C MET A 110 -0.39 15.95 -8.98
N ILE A 111 -1.61 15.43 -8.84
CA ILE A 111 -2.15 14.96 -7.56
C ILE A 111 -1.32 13.79 -7.01
N SER A 112 -0.91 12.85 -7.86
CA SER A 112 -0.09 11.70 -7.45
C SER A 112 1.29 12.10 -6.92
N LEU A 113 1.88 13.19 -7.42
CA LEU A 113 3.11 13.75 -6.85
C LEU A 113 2.89 14.29 -5.44
N LEU A 114 1.81 15.02 -5.21
CA LEU A 114 1.48 15.59 -3.90
C LEU A 114 1.24 14.49 -2.85
N THR A 115 0.54 13.41 -3.20
CA THR A 115 0.29 12.29 -2.28
C THR A 115 1.57 11.52 -1.92
N SER A 116 2.65 11.69 -2.68
CA SER A 116 3.91 10.99 -2.43
C SER A 116 4.68 11.49 -1.21
N VAL A 117 4.23 12.59 -0.57
CA VAL A 117 4.73 13.01 0.76
C VAL A 117 4.51 11.92 1.82
N THR A 118 3.60 10.97 1.59
CA THR A 118 3.39 9.77 2.43
C THR A 118 4.67 8.95 2.66
N LEU A 119 5.66 9.04 1.77
CA LEU A 119 6.96 8.37 1.95
C LEU A 119 7.67 8.85 3.22
N SER A 120 7.59 10.15 3.52
CA SER A 120 8.13 10.71 4.77
C SER A 120 7.37 10.22 5.99
N MET A 121 6.04 10.08 5.91
CA MET A 121 5.21 9.57 7.00
C MET A 121 5.64 8.15 7.41
N TYR A 122 5.85 7.26 6.46
CA TYR A 122 6.31 5.89 6.77
C TYR A 122 7.72 5.86 7.36
N ALA A 123 8.62 6.72 6.86
CA ALA A 123 9.98 6.82 7.39
C ALA A 123 10.00 7.38 8.82
N LEU A 124 9.19 8.41 9.11
CA LEU A 124 9.03 8.98 10.44
C LEU A 124 8.38 7.98 11.40
N SER A 125 7.34 7.27 10.96
CA SER A 125 6.72 6.22 11.76
C SER A 125 7.70 5.10 12.10
N PHE A 126 8.56 4.70 11.15
CA PHE A 126 9.64 3.75 11.44
C PHE A 126 10.58 4.27 12.51
N ALA A 127 10.98 5.54 12.43
CA ALA A 127 11.85 6.16 13.42
C ALA A 127 11.23 6.14 14.83
N ASP A 128 9.92 6.39 14.95
CA ASP A 128 9.20 6.35 16.23
C ASP A 128 9.26 4.96 16.88
N TYR A 129 9.11 3.88 16.09
CA TYR A 129 9.26 2.51 16.59
C TYR A 129 10.71 2.08 16.85
N ALA A 130 11.68 2.73 16.19
CA ALA A 130 13.09 2.40 16.34
C ALA A 130 13.78 3.17 17.48
N MET A 131 13.32 4.38 17.82
CA MET A 131 13.90 5.23 18.85
C MET A 131 14.12 4.54 20.21
N PRO A 132 13.18 3.74 20.76
CA PRO A 132 13.39 3.04 22.03
C PRO A 132 14.60 2.09 22.03
N PHE A 133 15.03 1.61 20.86
CA PHE A 133 16.16 0.70 20.67
C PHE A 133 17.44 1.40 20.24
N LEU A 134 17.33 2.64 19.75
CA LEU A 134 18.42 3.45 19.21
C LEU A 134 18.44 4.86 19.84
N PRO A 135 18.48 4.96 21.19
CA PRO A 135 18.31 6.25 21.89
C PRO A 135 19.44 7.27 21.64
N TRP A 136 20.56 6.81 21.08
CA TRP A 136 21.72 7.64 20.73
C TRP A 136 21.63 8.26 19.32
N ILE A 137 20.60 7.90 18.53
CA ILE A 137 20.39 8.44 17.17
C ILE A 137 19.12 9.29 17.17
N THR A 138 19.18 10.45 16.53
CA THR A 138 18.00 11.34 16.46
C THR A 138 16.91 10.74 15.55
N ARG A 139 15.63 11.04 15.85
CA ARG A 139 14.47 10.62 15.06
C ARG A 139 14.65 10.91 13.57
N LYS A 140 15.12 12.14 13.24
CA LYS A 140 15.39 12.55 11.85
C LYS A 140 16.45 11.66 11.18
N ALA A 141 17.55 11.39 11.88
CA ALA A 141 18.62 10.58 11.32
C ALA A 141 18.18 9.14 11.05
N ILE A 142 17.35 8.55 11.93
CA ILE A 142 16.76 7.22 11.71
C ILE A 142 15.82 7.25 10.50
N ALA A 143 14.92 8.24 10.41
CA ALA A 143 13.97 8.38 9.31
C ALA A 143 14.68 8.59 7.96
N LEU A 144 15.67 9.46 7.90
CA LEU A 144 16.47 9.70 6.70
C LEU A 144 17.33 8.48 6.33
N GLY A 145 17.86 7.77 7.32
CA GLY A 145 18.65 6.55 7.11
C GLY A 145 17.83 5.46 6.43
N ILE A 146 16.64 5.14 6.94
CA ILE A 146 15.78 4.12 6.35
C ILE A 146 15.24 4.54 4.98
N LEU A 147 14.85 5.82 4.80
CA LEU A 147 14.42 6.35 3.52
C LEU A 147 15.52 6.17 2.47
N THR A 148 16.74 6.61 2.78
CA THR A 148 17.90 6.52 1.87
C THR A 148 18.25 5.07 1.54
N LEU A 149 18.26 4.17 2.53
CA LEU A 149 18.54 2.76 2.35
C LEU A 149 17.55 2.11 1.36
N LEU A 150 16.24 2.36 1.55
CA LEU A 150 15.22 1.75 0.70
C LEU A 150 15.20 2.34 -0.71
N PHE A 151 15.46 3.65 -0.86
CA PHE A 151 15.67 4.23 -2.19
C PHE A 151 16.88 3.62 -2.88
N ALA A 152 17.99 3.42 -2.18
CA ALA A 152 19.18 2.76 -2.72
C ALA A 152 18.89 1.32 -3.19
N ILE A 153 18.14 0.53 -2.40
CA ILE A 153 17.70 -0.81 -2.79
C ILE A 153 16.91 -0.77 -4.11
N ASN A 154 15.99 0.20 -4.25
CA ASN A 154 15.16 0.35 -5.44
C ASN A 154 15.95 0.79 -6.68
N VAL A 155 17.09 1.49 -6.53
CA VAL A 155 17.98 1.82 -7.66
C VAL A 155 18.52 0.57 -8.34
N PHE A 156 18.82 -0.51 -7.60
CA PHE A 156 19.35 -1.77 -8.16
C PHE A 156 18.33 -2.58 -8.96
N GLY A 157 17.10 -2.12 -9.04
CA GLY A 157 16.08 -2.67 -9.93
C GLY A 157 15.10 -3.62 -9.26
N VAL A 158 14.05 -3.92 -10.02
CA VAL A 158 12.87 -4.66 -9.54
C VAL A 158 13.19 -6.06 -8.98
N ASN A 159 14.22 -6.74 -9.48
CA ASN A 159 14.60 -8.06 -8.97
C ASN A 159 15.15 -8.00 -7.53
N VAL A 160 16.00 -7.00 -7.24
CA VAL A 160 16.57 -6.81 -5.89
C VAL A 160 15.47 -6.37 -4.93
N PHE A 161 14.66 -5.40 -5.37
CA PHE A 161 13.47 -4.97 -4.64
C PHE A 161 12.56 -6.15 -4.26
N ALA A 162 12.15 -6.98 -5.24
CA ALA A 162 11.21 -8.07 -5.00
C ALA A 162 11.77 -9.14 -4.05
N LYS A 163 13.05 -9.51 -4.18
CA LYS A 163 13.70 -10.46 -3.26
C LYS A 163 13.75 -9.92 -1.83
N PHE A 164 14.18 -8.66 -1.67
CA PHE A 164 14.19 -8.01 -0.36
C PHE A 164 12.79 -7.97 0.24
N GLN A 165 11.80 -7.55 -0.54
CA GLN A 165 10.40 -7.47 -0.13
C GLN A 165 9.86 -8.83 0.33
N THR A 166 10.09 -9.89 -0.43
CA THR A 166 9.65 -11.25 -0.09
C THR A 166 10.26 -11.73 1.22
N LEU A 167 11.57 -11.51 1.41
CA LEU A 167 12.25 -11.89 2.65
C LEU A 167 11.72 -11.10 3.86
N ALA A 168 11.55 -9.79 3.71
CA ALA A 168 11.05 -8.93 4.78
C ALA A 168 9.59 -9.28 5.15
N VAL A 169 8.73 -9.57 4.17
CA VAL A 169 7.35 -10.02 4.39
C VAL A 169 7.29 -11.41 5.03
N ALA A 170 8.18 -12.32 4.63
CA ALA A 170 8.25 -13.63 5.28
C ALA A 170 8.58 -13.49 6.78
N LEU A 171 9.59 -12.68 7.12
CA LEU A 171 9.94 -12.39 8.50
C LEU A 171 8.78 -11.74 9.28
N LEU A 172 8.09 -10.80 8.64
CA LEU A 172 6.91 -10.12 9.19
C LEU A 172 5.78 -11.12 9.52
N ILE A 173 5.41 -11.96 8.55
CA ILE A 173 4.33 -12.95 8.74
C ILE A 173 4.71 -13.98 9.81
N ILE A 174 5.95 -14.48 9.80
CA ILE A 174 6.44 -15.42 10.83
C ILE A 174 6.33 -14.79 12.22
N SER A 175 6.80 -13.57 12.38
CA SER A 175 6.77 -12.84 13.65
C SER A 175 5.35 -12.65 14.19
N LEU A 176 4.43 -12.19 13.35
CA LEU A 176 3.03 -11.98 13.71
C LEU A 176 2.29 -13.32 13.96
N THR A 177 2.65 -14.37 13.21
CA THR A 177 2.08 -15.72 13.42
C THR A 177 2.51 -16.30 14.77
N ILE A 178 3.78 -16.17 15.14
CA ILE A 178 4.28 -16.61 16.46
C ILE A 178 3.51 -15.89 17.58
N PHE A 179 3.35 -14.57 17.48
CA PHE A 179 2.56 -13.80 18.44
C PHE A 179 1.12 -14.33 18.52
N THR A 180 0.48 -14.55 17.36
CA THR A 180 -0.90 -15.02 17.29
C THR A 180 -1.06 -16.41 17.89
N VAL A 181 -0.19 -17.36 17.52
CA VAL A 181 -0.26 -18.76 18.03
C VAL A 181 -0.06 -18.82 19.53
N ILE A 182 0.97 -18.14 20.06
CA ILE A 182 1.21 -18.10 21.50
C ILE A 182 0.07 -17.39 22.23
N GLY A 183 -0.43 -16.30 21.68
CA GLY A 183 -1.54 -15.56 22.30
C GLY A 183 -2.84 -16.34 22.34
N LEU A 184 -3.16 -17.11 21.29
CA LEU A 184 -4.34 -17.98 21.27
C LEU A 184 -4.34 -19.04 22.39
N THR A 185 -3.16 -19.49 22.85
CA THR A 185 -3.06 -20.43 23.99
C THR A 185 -3.22 -19.76 25.36
N ARG A 186 -3.28 -18.43 25.40
CA ARG A 186 -3.35 -17.63 26.64
C ARG A 186 -4.59 -16.73 26.70
N LEU A 187 -5.63 -17.06 25.89
CA LEU A 187 -6.89 -16.32 25.93
C LEU A 187 -7.59 -16.48 27.27
N ASP A 188 -8.22 -15.40 27.72
CA ASP A 188 -9.13 -15.42 28.86
C ASP A 188 -10.29 -16.40 28.56
N PRO A 189 -10.58 -17.38 29.48
CA PRO A 189 -11.71 -18.29 29.33
C PRO A 189 -13.06 -17.55 29.14
N ASN A 190 -13.18 -16.35 29.70
CA ASN A 190 -14.38 -15.50 29.60
C ASN A 190 -14.35 -14.56 28.39
N TYR A 191 -13.66 -14.91 27.29
CA TYR A 191 -13.50 -14.07 26.11
C TYR A 191 -14.83 -13.51 25.59
N PHE A 192 -15.91 -14.29 25.59
CA PHE A 192 -17.24 -13.94 25.09
C PHE A 192 -18.15 -13.34 26.16
N GLU A 193 -17.62 -12.93 27.31
CA GLU A 193 -18.42 -12.28 28.33
C GLU A 193 -19.05 -10.99 27.80
N LYS A 194 -20.37 -10.84 28.05
CA LYS A 194 -21.18 -9.74 27.51
C LYS A 194 -20.65 -8.36 27.90
N SER A 195 -20.03 -8.22 29.07
CA SER A 195 -19.46 -6.97 29.58
C SER A 195 -18.27 -6.48 28.76
N SER A 196 -17.45 -7.37 28.19
CA SER A 196 -16.23 -7.07 27.45
C SER A 196 -16.35 -7.28 25.93
N TRP A 197 -17.44 -7.97 25.49
CA TRP A 197 -17.61 -8.36 24.09
C TRP A 197 -17.83 -7.18 23.13
N MET A 198 -18.79 -6.29 23.43
CA MET A 198 -19.15 -5.18 22.58
C MET A 198 -19.39 -3.91 23.43
N THR A 199 -18.31 -3.42 24.02
CA THR A 199 -18.34 -2.33 25.00
C THR A 199 -18.98 -1.03 24.47
N GLY A 200 -18.77 -0.70 23.19
CA GLY A 200 -19.37 0.46 22.53
C GLY A 200 -20.67 0.19 21.78
N GLY A 201 -21.26 -1.01 21.94
CA GLY A 201 -22.45 -1.44 21.21
C GLY A 201 -22.24 -1.46 19.70
N PHE A 202 -23.36 -1.48 18.94
CA PHE A 202 -23.31 -1.52 17.47
C PHE A 202 -22.62 -0.28 16.87
N ARG A 203 -22.81 0.89 17.48
CA ARG A 203 -22.16 2.13 17.03
C ARG A 203 -20.63 2.06 17.19
N GLY A 204 -20.16 1.51 18.31
CA GLY A 204 -18.73 1.29 18.55
C GLY A 204 -18.13 0.29 17.56
N LEU A 205 -18.82 -0.84 17.31
CA LEU A 205 -18.40 -1.83 16.32
C LEU A 205 -18.27 -1.23 14.92
N TRP A 206 -19.25 -0.42 14.48
CA TRP A 206 -19.23 0.21 13.17
C TRP A 206 -18.07 1.20 13.02
N ARG A 207 -17.84 2.05 14.05
CA ARG A 207 -16.70 2.96 14.08
C ARG A 207 -15.35 2.23 14.09
N ALA A 208 -15.26 1.11 14.80
CA ALA A 208 -14.08 0.26 14.77
C ALA A 208 -13.90 -0.37 13.38
N ALA A 209 -14.96 -0.87 12.73
CA ALA A 209 -14.89 -1.46 11.40
C ALA A 209 -14.40 -0.46 10.33
N ILE A 210 -14.86 0.79 10.37
CA ILE A 210 -14.36 1.85 9.49
C ILE A 210 -12.84 2.08 9.73
N LEU A 211 -12.40 2.13 10.98
CA LEU A 211 -10.99 2.27 11.32
C LEU A 211 -10.19 1.05 10.84
N MET A 212 -10.71 -0.16 11.02
CA MET A 212 -10.05 -1.39 10.58
C MET A 212 -10.01 -1.52 9.05
N SER A 213 -10.96 -0.94 8.31
CA SER A 213 -10.88 -0.91 6.86
C SER A 213 -9.64 -0.15 6.36
N TYR A 214 -9.25 0.92 7.04
CA TYR A 214 -8.03 1.64 6.74
C TYR A 214 -6.78 0.78 6.96
N THR A 215 -6.76 -0.07 8.00
CA THR A 215 -5.61 -0.96 8.27
C THR A 215 -5.49 -2.10 7.26
N CYS A 216 -6.60 -2.52 6.63
CA CYS A 216 -6.63 -3.57 5.60
C CYS A 216 -6.31 -3.03 4.20
N ASP A 217 -6.08 -1.73 4.04
CA ASP A 217 -5.82 -1.08 2.76
C ASP A 217 -4.32 -1.05 2.41
N GLY A 218 -3.98 -1.12 1.11
CA GLY A 218 -2.57 -1.07 0.65
C GLY A 218 -2.32 -1.85 -0.64
N ALA A 219 -3.13 -2.86 -0.96
CA ALA A 219 -2.93 -3.73 -2.14
C ALA A 219 -2.90 -2.98 -3.48
N GLN A 220 -3.52 -1.80 -3.57
CA GLN A 220 -3.60 -1.01 -4.81
C GLN A 220 -2.22 -0.61 -5.37
N GLY A 221 -1.18 -0.57 -4.56
CA GLY A 221 0.17 -0.25 -5.00
C GLY A 221 0.69 -1.15 -6.13
N ILE A 222 0.27 -2.43 -6.16
CA ILE A 222 0.68 -3.38 -7.20
C ILE A 222 0.13 -3.05 -8.59
N THR A 223 -0.94 -2.24 -8.69
CA THR A 223 -1.50 -1.77 -9.97
C THR A 223 -0.43 -1.03 -10.79
N SER A 224 0.38 -0.21 -10.14
CA SER A 224 1.49 0.52 -10.77
C SER A 224 2.60 -0.40 -11.28
N LEU A 225 2.70 -1.63 -10.77
CA LEU A 225 3.70 -2.62 -11.18
C LEU A 225 3.26 -3.50 -12.37
N SER A 226 2.12 -3.19 -12.99
CA SER A 226 1.58 -3.98 -14.11
C SER A 226 2.53 -4.06 -15.31
N ALA A 227 3.42 -3.06 -15.50
CA ALA A 227 4.45 -3.07 -16.53
C ALA A 227 5.53 -4.15 -16.27
N GLU A 228 5.80 -4.46 -15.00
CA GLU A 228 6.84 -5.40 -14.55
C GLU A 228 6.25 -6.79 -14.22
N ALA A 229 4.92 -6.91 -14.14
CA ALA A 229 4.24 -8.18 -13.91
C ALA A 229 4.23 -9.08 -15.16
N LYS A 230 4.35 -10.40 -14.96
CA LYS A 230 4.28 -11.40 -16.04
C LYS A 230 2.87 -11.47 -16.62
N ASN A 231 1.86 -11.69 -15.79
CA ASN A 231 0.45 -11.85 -16.18
C ASN A 231 -0.46 -10.85 -15.44
N PRO A 232 -0.33 -9.52 -15.67
CA PRO A 232 -0.97 -8.51 -14.83
C PRO A 232 -2.48 -8.59 -14.80
N THR A 233 -3.14 -8.92 -15.92
CA THR A 233 -4.60 -8.99 -16.00
C THR A 233 -5.23 -10.15 -15.22
N LYS A 234 -4.45 -11.18 -14.92
CA LYS A 234 -4.88 -12.31 -14.08
C LYS A 234 -4.36 -12.21 -12.66
N ASP A 235 -3.05 -11.88 -12.52
CA ASP A 235 -2.38 -11.94 -11.23
C ASP A 235 -2.74 -10.74 -10.34
N ILE A 236 -2.76 -9.51 -10.87
CA ILE A 236 -3.04 -8.32 -10.05
C ILE A 236 -4.44 -8.36 -9.40
N PRO A 237 -5.56 -8.60 -10.14
CA PRO A 237 -6.87 -8.67 -9.52
C PRO A 237 -6.98 -9.78 -8.47
N ARG A 238 -6.43 -10.96 -8.76
CA ARG A 238 -6.44 -12.10 -7.82
C ARG A 238 -5.63 -11.82 -6.57
N VAL A 239 -4.44 -11.23 -6.73
CA VAL A 239 -3.60 -10.85 -5.60
C VAL A 239 -4.28 -9.78 -4.74
N MET A 240 -4.88 -8.75 -5.34
CA MET A 240 -5.61 -7.72 -4.58
C MET A 240 -6.75 -8.34 -3.76
N LEU A 241 -7.54 -9.23 -4.37
CA LEU A 241 -8.63 -9.92 -3.68
C LEU A 241 -8.10 -10.81 -2.56
N LEU A 242 -7.16 -11.72 -2.86
CA LEU A 242 -6.69 -12.73 -1.92
C LEU A 242 -5.87 -12.11 -0.78
N SER A 243 -5.02 -11.09 -1.06
CA SER A 243 -4.26 -10.43 -0.02
C SER A 243 -5.17 -9.66 0.93
N THR A 244 -6.16 -8.92 0.44
CA THR A 244 -7.08 -8.17 1.29
C THR A 244 -7.92 -9.09 2.18
N VAL A 245 -8.50 -10.16 1.62
CA VAL A 245 -9.27 -11.15 2.41
C VAL A 245 -8.36 -11.88 3.39
N GLY A 246 -7.21 -12.38 2.93
CA GLY A 246 -6.26 -13.11 3.78
C GLY A 246 -5.77 -12.27 4.95
N ILE A 247 -5.44 -11.01 4.71
CA ILE A 247 -4.99 -10.08 5.77
C ILE A 247 -6.14 -9.71 6.71
N ALA A 248 -7.36 -9.49 6.22
CA ALA A 248 -8.50 -9.21 7.08
C ALA A 248 -8.78 -10.35 8.08
N VAL A 249 -8.70 -11.61 7.61
CA VAL A 249 -8.83 -12.80 8.46
C VAL A 249 -7.65 -12.89 9.43
N PHE A 250 -6.42 -12.72 8.95
CA PHE A 250 -5.23 -12.77 9.78
C PHE A 250 -5.24 -11.68 10.86
N TYR A 251 -5.64 -10.46 10.51
CA TYR A 251 -5.82 -9.36 11.47
C TYR A 251 -6.97 -9.61 12.45
N GLY A 252 -8.02 -10.28 11.99
CA GLY A 252 -9.08 -10.74 12.89
C GLY A 252 -8.51 -11.65 14.00
N LEU A 253 -7.67 -12.64 13.63
CA LEU A 253 -7.01 -13.53 14.60
C LEU A 253 -6.05 -12.76 15.51
N LEU A 254 -5.27 -11.83 14.97
CA LEU A 254 -4.43 -10.93 15.78
C LEU A 254 -5.26 -10.11 16.77
N GLY A 255 -6.41 -9.61 16.29
CA GLY A 255 -7.38 -8.86 17.12
C GLY A 255 -7.96 -9.68 18.27
N VAL A 256 -8.24 -10.98 18.02
CA VAL A 256 -8.66 -11.92 19.10
C VAL A 256 -7.61 -11.97 20.20
N VAL A 257 -6.34 -12.14 19.85
CA VAL A 257 -5.23 -12.18 20.82
C VAL A 257 -5.07 -10.82 21.52
N ALA A 258 -5.08 -9.75 20.75
CA ALA A 258 -4.88 -8.39 21.27
C ALA A 258 -5.92 -7.98 22.32
N ALA A 259 -7.19 -8.41 22.16
CA ALA A 259 -8.29 -8.07 23.05
C ALA A 259 -8.59 -9.17 24.09
N GLY A 260 -8.03 -10.37 23.93
CA GLY A 260 -8.44 -11.55 24.69
C GLY A 260 -7.45 -12.05 25.73
N VAL A 261 -6.22 -11.56 25.76
CA VAL A 261 -5.19 -12.02 26.71
C VAL A 261 -5.21 -11.22 28.01
N LEU A 262 -5.50 -9.93 27.91
CA LEU A 262 -5.56 -9.01 29.05
C LEU A 262 -6.96 -8.40 29.16
N PRO A 263 -7.35 -7.85 30.33
CA PRO A 263 -8.56 -7.04 30.46
C PRO A 263 -8.61 -5.92 29.40
N VAL A 264 -9.82 -5.66 28.87
CA VAL A 264 -10.02 -4.68 27.78
C VAL A 264 -9.48 -3.29 28.16
N GLU A 265 -9.61 -2.90 29.41
CA GLU A 265 -9.16 -1.60 29.95
C GLU A 265 -7.63 -1.41 29.85
N GLN A 266 -6.87 -2.51 29.90
CA GLN A 266 -5.41 -2.47 29.83
C GLN A 266 -4.87 -2.42 28.38
N VAL A 267 -5.67 -2.85 27.41
CA VAL A 267 -5.28 -2.92 26.02
C VAL A 267 -5.98 -1.88 25.12
N ALA A 268 -7.05 -1.28 25.62
CA ALA A 268 -7.76 -0.20 24.93
C ALA A 268 -6.84 1.01 24.75
N ASN A 269 -6.76 1.50 23.49
CA ASN A 269 -5.89 2.61 23.08
C ASN A 269 -4.38 2.35 23.27
N GLN A 270 -3.96 1.10 23.48
CA GLN A 270 -2.57 0.72 23.60
C GLN A 270 -2.05 0.02 22.34
N PRO A 271 -0.76 0.14 22.01
CA PRO A 271 -0.17 -0.60 20.90
C PRO A 271 -0.09 -2.10 21.20
N LEU A 272 -0.06 -2.93 20.15
CA LEU A 272 0.08 -4.40 20.30
C LEU A 272 1.30 -4.84 21.10
N THR A 273 2.33 -4.01 21.18
CA THR A 273 3.55 -4.29 21.94
C THR A 273 3.29 -4.49 23.44
N VAL A 274 2.22 -3.92 23.99
CA VAL A 274 1.80 -4.12 25.40
C VAL A 274 1.42 -5.59 25.62
N VAL A 275 0.54 -6.13 24.78
CA VAL A 275 0.14 -7.54 24.85
C VAL A 275 1.33 -8.45 24.55
N ALA A 276 2.14 -8.11 23.54
CA ALA A 276 3.33 -8.90 23.19
C ALA A 276 4.33 -8.98 24.36
N GLY A 277 4.52 -7.89 25.10
CA GLY A 277 5.42 -7.85 26.26
C GLY A 277 4.98 -8.76 27.42
N THR A 278 3.68 -9.07 27.55
CA THR A 278 3.15 -9.95 28.59
C THR A 278 3.19 -11.44 28.23
N ILE A 279 3.03 -11.77 26.93
CA ILE A 279 2.90 -13.18 26.51
C ILE A 279 4.19 -13.76 25.91
N LEU A 280 5.07 -12.93 25.38
CA LEU A 280 6.29 -13.38 24.73
C LEU A 280 7.49 -13.36 25.68
N SER A 281 8.37 -14.35 25.53
CA SER A 281 9.69 -14.29 26.15
C SER A 281 10.52 -13.13 25.54
N LYS A 282 11.54 -12.64 26.26
CA LYS A 282 12.37 -11.53 25.78
C LYS A 282 12.88 -11.70 24.34
N PRO A 283 13.44 -12.87 23.91
CA PRO A 283 13.86 -13.03 22.51
C PRO A 283 12.70 -12.94 21.51
N LEU A 284 11.54 -13.54 21.84
CA LEU A 284 10.36 -13.49 20.95
C LEU A 284 9.74 -12.11 20.92
N TYR A 285 9.81 -11.33 22.00
CA TYR A 285 9.40 -9.94 22.01
C TYR A 285 10.25 -9.08 21.06
N TYR A 286 11.58 -9.25 21.09
CA TYR A 286 12.45 -8.58 20.12
C TYR A 286 12.17 -9.01 18.68
N LEU A 287 11.92 -10.29 18.45
CA LEU A 287 11.49 -10.79 17.14
C LEU A 287 10.17 -10.14 16.71
N PHE A 288 9.20 -9.98 17.62
CA PHE A 288 7.92 -9.31 17.35
C PHE A 288 8.10 -7.84 17.00
N VAL A 289 8.97 -7.11 17.68
CA VAL A 289 9.21 -5.69 17.39
C VAL A 289 9.97 -5.53 16.08
N ILE A 290 11.09 -6.24 15.91
CA ILE A 290 11.95 -6.11 14.73
C ILE A 290 11.29 -6.76 13.49
N GLY A 291 10.87 -8.01 13.62
CA GLY A 291 10.25 -8.77 12.54
C GLY A 291 8.80 -8.35 12.26
N GLY A 292 8.06 -7.88 13.26
CA GLY A 292 6.70 -7.38 13.14
C GLY A 292 6.67 -5.89 12.82
N ALA A 293 6.87 -5.02 13.82
CA ALA A 293 6.64 -3.59 13.67
C ALA A 293 7.61 -2.91 12.69
N TRP A 294 8.91 -3.20 12.76
CA TRP A 294 9.87 -2.58 11.84
C TRP A 294 9.71 -3.09 10.42
N MET A 295 9.56 -4.41 10.23
CA MET A 295 9.37 -4.97 8.90
C MET A 295 8.06 -4.51 8.27
N ALA A 296 6.98 -4.31 9.03
CA ALA A 296 5.74 -3.76 8.53
C ALA A 296 5.95 -2.38 7.88
N LEU A 297 6.65 -1.48 8.54
CA LEU A 297 6.93 -0.14 8.02
C LEU A 297 7.94 -0.15 6.86
N ILE A 298 8.99 -0.99 6.98
CA ILE A 298 9.98 -1.17 5.91
C ILE A 298 9.32 -1.68 4.63
N THR A 299 8.47 -2.71 4.72
CA THR A 299 7.82 -3.30 3.55
C THR A 299 6.81 -2.37 2.91
N THR A 300 6.06 -1.60 3.71
CA THR A 300 5.11 -0.60 3.21
C THR A 300 5.85 0.54 2.50
N LEU A 301 6.89 1.11 3.11
CA LEU A 301 7.71 2.17 2.50
C LEU A 301 8.38 1.67 1.22
N ASN A 302 8.97 0.47 1.24
CA ASN A 302 9.65 -0.13 0.08
C ASN A 302 8.68 -0.37 -1.09
N SER A 303 7.47 -0.89 -0.83
CA SER A 303 6.42 -1.08 -1.84
C SER A 303 5.96 0.26 -2.44
N SER A 304 5.85 1.30 -1.59
CA SER A 304 5.46 2.64 -2.02
C SER A 304 6.51 3.25 -2.95
N ILE A 305 7.80 3.13 -2.62
CA ILE A 305 8.92 3.59 -3.47
C ILE A 305 8.92 2.86 -4.82
N ALA A 306 8.71 1.54 -4.83
CA ALA A 306 8.68 0.77 -6.06
C ALA A 306 7.54 1.17 -7.00
N SER A 307 6.38 1.55 -6.45
CA SER A 307 5.18 1.87 -7.21
C SER A 307 5.09 3.33 -7.67
N CYS A 308 5.62 4.29 -6.88
CA CYS A 308 5.42 5.73 -7.11
C CYS A 308 5.94 6.25 -8.47
N THR A 309 7.03 5.68 -9.00
CA THR A 309 7.67 6.20 -10.23
C THR A 309 6.92 5.87 -11.51
N LYS A 310 6.07 4.84 -11.52
CA LYS A 310 5.45 4.31 -12.75
C LYS A 310 4.38 5.24 -13.35
N PRO A 311 3.47 5.84 -12.56
CA PRO A 311 2.54 6.84 -13.07
C PRO A 311 3.25 8.03 -13.73
N LEU A 312 4.28 8.57 -13.07
CA LEU A 312 5.02 9.71 -13.58
C LEU A 312 5.87 9.36 -14.81
N MET A 313 6.44 8.16 -14.86
CA MET A 313 7.13 7.64 -16.04
C MET A 313 6.18 7.57 -17.24
N GLN A 314 4.96 7.08 -17.05
CA GLN A 314 3.96 7.06 -18.11
C GLN A 314 3.53 8.47 -18.52
N ALA A 315 3.39 9.40 -17.56
CA ALA A 315 3.09 10.80 -17.84
C ALA A 315 4.17 11.50 -18.71
N CYS A 316 5.46 11.15 -18.49
CA CYS A 316 6.54 11.57 -19.36
C CYS A 316 6.39 10.99 -20.79
N ASN A 317 6.00 9.71 -20.90
CA ASN A 317 5.78 9.07 -22.21
C ASN A 317 4.60 9.70 -22.97
N ASP A 318 3.60 10.19 -22.24
CA ASP A 318 2.42 10.85 -22.81
C ASP A 318 2.63 12.35 -23.07
N GLY A 319 3.83 12.89 -22.78
CA GLY A 319 4.22 14.26 -23.08
C GLY A 319 3.86 15.31 -22.03
N TRP A 320 3.37 14.92 -20.86
CA TRP A 320 3.09 15.87 -19.76
C TRP A 320 4.35 16.44 -19.11
N TYR A 321 5.44 15.67 -19.10
CA TYR A 321 6.74 16.05 -18.56
C TYR A 321 7.85 15.70 -19.55
N PRO A 322 9.03 16.34 -19.43
CA PRO A 322 10.17 16.03 -20.28
C PRO A 322 10.51 14.53 -20.27
N LEU A 323 10.64 13.93 -21.46
CA LEU A 323 10.93 12.51 -21.63
C LEU A 323 12.28 12.09 -20.99
N SER A 324 13.21 13.05 -20.84
CA SER A 324 14.49 12.83 -20.17
C SER A 324 14.37 12.35 -18.73
N LEU A 325 13.28 12.72 -18.03
CA LEU A 325 13.01 12.28 -16.65
C LEU A 325 12.70 10.78 -16.58
N ALA A 326 12.10 10.22 -17.62
CA ALA A 326 11.75 8.80 -17.70
C ALA A 326 12.95 7.91 -18.12
N ARG A 327 14.17 8.45 -18.27
CA ARG A 327 15.32 7.71 -18.70
C ARG A 327 15.66 6.58 -17.72
N LEU A 328 15.72 5.35 -18.25
CA LEU A 328 16.07 4.15 -17.48
C LEU A 328 17.59 3.93 -17.44
N HIS A 329 18.06 3.45 -16.30
CA HIS A 329 19.45 3.00 -16.18
C HIS A 329 19.68 1.76 -17.08
N PRO A 330 20.75 1.71 -17.90
CA PRO A 330 20.95 0.65 -18.89
C PRO A 330 20.96 -0.77 -18.30
N LYS A 331 21.61 -0.96 -17.14
CA LYS A 331 21.76 -2.26 -16.46
C LYS A 331 20.55 -2.64 -15.61
N PHE A 332 20.06 -1.71 -14.79
CA PHE A 332 19.04 -1.99 -13.78
C PHE A 332 17.61 -1.79 -14.29
N ARG A 333 17.43 -1.05 -15.40
CA ARG A 333 16.12 -0.68 -15.96
C ARG A 333 15.25 0.09 -14.97
N THR A 334 15.87 0.96 -14.17
CA THR A 334 15.25 1.80 -13.14
C THR A 334 15.27 3.25 -13.58
N PRO A 335 14.18 4.04 -13.38
CA PRO A 335 14.13 5.47 -13.69
C PRO A 335 14.77 6.27 -12.55
N ILE A 336 16.13 6.35 -12.54
CA ILE A 336 16.89 6.95 -11.42
C ILE A 336 16.52 8.41 -11.18
N ILE A 337 16.28 9.19 -12.25
CA ILE A 337 15.91 10.62 -12.09
C ILE A 337 14.57 10.74 -11.37
N LEU A 338 13.57 9.93 -11.76
CA LEU A 338 12.27 9.92 -11.08
C LEU A 338 12.39 9.45 -9.63
N LEU A 339 13.20 8.41 -9.36
CA LEU A 339 13.49 8.01 -7.99
C LEU A 339 14.11 9.15 -7.18
N GLY A 340 15.05 9.93 -7.76
CA GLY A 340 15.63 11.10 -7.12
C GLY A 340 14.59 12.17 -6.78
N ILE A 341 13.64 12.44 -7.67
CA ILE A 341 12.55 13.38 -7.42
C ILE A 341 11.69 12.91 -6.24
N TYR A 342 11.28 11.64 -6.22
CA TYR A 342 10.49 11.09 -5.13
C TYR A 342 11.28 11.00 -3.82
N TYR A 343 12.59 10.77 -3.88
CA TYR A 343 13.47 10.86 -2.72
C TYR A 343 13.42 12.27 -2.10
N VAL A 344 13.55 13.32 -2.91
CA VAL A 344 13.47 14.70 -2.44
C VAL A 344 12.09 15.01 -1.82
N ILE A 345 11.00 14.53 -2.45
CA ILE A 345 9.64 14.68 -1.91
C ILE A 345 9.50 14.01 -0.53
N GLY A 346 10.10 12.85 -0.33
CA GLY A 346 10.11 12.17 0.98
C GLY A 346 11.10 12.78 1.98
N PHE A 347 12.21 13.34 1.50
CA PHE A 347 13.28 13.92 2.31
C PHE A 347 12.88 15.27 2.95
N VAL A 348 12.30 16.18 2.17
CA VAL A 348 12.00 17.54 2.57
C VAL A 348 11.10 17.62 3.81
N PRO A 349 9.96 16.90 3.91
CA PRO A 349 9.12 16.97 5.10
C PRO A 349 9.82 16.47 6.38
N ILE A 350 10.74 15.49 6.26
CA ILE A 350 11.52 15.00 7.41
C ILE A 350 12.48 16.09 7.93
N VAL A 351 13.16 16.78 7.01
CA VAL A 351 14.11 17.83 7.38
C VAL A 351 13.41 19.05 7.98
N LEU A 352 12.25 19.41 7.42
CA LEU A 352 11.43 20.54 7.87
C LEU A 352 10.56 20.23 9.10
N ASP A 353 10.67 19.03 9.70
CA ASP A 353 9.90 18.60 10.88
C ASP A 353 8.38 18.67 10.68
N PHE A 354 7.88 18.27 9.52
CA PHE A 354 6.44 18.17 9.33
C PHE A 354 5.85 17.13 10.29
N ASP A 355 4.74 17.50 10.90
CA ASP A 355 3.97 16.58 11.73
C ASP A 355 3.35 15.47 10.89
N ILE A 356 3.35 14.23 11.42
CA ILE A 356 2.78 13.06 10.73
C ILE A 356 1.29 13.25 10.44
N GLY A 357 0.55 13.93 11.34
CA GLY A 357 -0.85 14.25 11.16
C GLY A 357 -1.07 15.12 9.94
N VAL A 358 -0.31 16.21 9.80
CA VAL A 358 -0.38 17.12 8.63
C VAL A 358 -0.10 16.37 7.32
N ILE A 359 0.93 15.49 7.31
CA ILE A 359 1.25 14.69 6.12
C ILE A 359 0.09 13.73 5.80
N SER A 360 -0.51 13.12 6.82
CA SER A 360 -1.66 12.23 6.68
C SER A 360 -2.87 12.95 6.10
N ASP A 361 -3.22 14.14 6.61
CA ASP A 361 -4.35 14.92 6.15
C ASP A 361 -4.22 15.34 4.69
N ILE A 362 -3.02 15.79 4.28
CA ILE A 362 -2.72 16.08 2.88
C ILE A 362 -2.94 14.84 2.02
N THR A 363 -2.41 13.69 2.45
CA THR A 363 -2.49 12.44 1.70
C THR A 363 -3.94 11.95 1.57
N ILE A 364 -4.73 12.01 2.63
CA ILE A 364 -6.13 11.56 2.64
C ILE A 364 -6.98 12.48 1.76
N THR A 365 -6.88 13.79 1.97
CA THR A 365 -7.68 14.77 1.24
C THR A 365 -7.39 14.74 -0.25
N VAL A 366 -6.12 14.84 -0.62
CA VAL A 366 -5.67 14.85 -2.02
C VAL A 366 -5.87 13.47 -2.67
N GLY A 367 -5.64 12.40 -1.91
CA GLY A 367 -5.84 11.02 -2.36
C GLY A 367 -7.30 10.68 -2.65
N SER A 368 -8.26 11.31 -1.98
CA SER A 368 -9.69 11.12 -2.25
C SER A 368 -10.08 11.53 -3.67
N ILE A 369 -9.42 12.55 -4.23
CA ILE A 369 -9.65 13.00 -5.62
C ILE A 369 -9.20 11.92 -6.61
N THR A 370 -8.06 11.28 -6.38
CA THR A 370 -7.59 10.19 -7.25
C THR A 370 -8.48 8.96 -7.19
N LYS A 371 -8.97 8.60 -5.98
CA LYS A 371 -9.96 7.53 -5.80
C LYS A 371 -11.24 7.83 -6.59
N PHE A 372 -11.76 9.04 -6.50
CA PHE A 372 -12.93 9.48 -7.28
C PHE A 372 -12.72 9.30 -8.80
N MET A 373 -11.54 9.70 -9.33
CA MET A 373 -11.23 9.50 -10.75
C MET A 373 -11.22 8.01 -11.15
N ILE A 374 -10.75 7.12 -10.29
CA ILE A 374 -10.73 5.68 -10.55
C ILE A 374 -12.15 5.11 -10.60
N VAL A 375 -13.03 5.53 -9.71
CA VAL A 375 -14.44 5.09 -9.74
C VAL A 375 -15.15 5.61 -10.99
N LEU A 376 -14.91 6.86 -11.39
CA LEU A 376 -15.43 7.38 -12.67
C LEU A 376 -14.92 6.57 -13.86
N SER A 377 -13.65 6.13 -13.81
CA SER A 377 -13.08 5.26 -14.84
C SER A 377 -13.81 3.91 -14.90
N LEU A 378 -14.11 3.30 -13.74
CA LEU A 378 -14.91 2.08 -13.67
C LEU A 378 -16.29 2.24 -14.34
N LEU A 379 -16.99 3.34 -14.05
CA LEU A 379 -18.32 3.59 -14.62
C LEU A 379 -18.30 3.75 -16.14
N ARG A 380 -17.18 4.15 -16.73
CA ARG A 380 -16.97 4.26 -18.18
C ARG A 380 -16.47 2.96 -18.83
N LEU A 381 -15.98 2.00 -18.05
CA LEU A 381 -15.40 0.77 -18.56
C LEU A 381 -16.30 0.02 -19.56
N PRO A 382 -17.62 -0.21 -19.31
CA PRO A 382 -18.47 -0.93 -20.25
C PRO A 382 -18.69 -0.21 -21.59
N LYS A 383 -18.49 1.12 -21.63
CA LYS A 383 -18.66 1.89 -22.88
C LYS A 383 -17.37 1.94 -23.68
N VAL A 384 -16.21 2.11 -23.03
CA VAL A 384 -14.93 2.34 -23.70
C VAL A 384 -14.24 1.04 -24.07
N MET A 385 -14.32 0.01 -23.22
CA MET A 385 -13.62 -1.27 -23.40
C MET A 385 -14.58 -2.46 -23.38
N HIS A 386 -15.73 -2.34 -24.05
CA HIS A 386 -16.82 -3.30 -24.00
C HIS A 386 -16.40 -4.76 -24.26
N GLU A 387 -15.66 -5.01 -25.36
CA GLU A 387 -15.25 -6.36 -25.73
C GLU A 387 -14.24 -6.96 -24.76
N ALA A 388 -13.30 -6.14 -24.27
CA ALA A 388 -12.31 -6.58 -23.30
C ALA A 388 -12.95 -6.83 -21.94
N TRP A 389 -13.95 -6.02 -21.54
CA TRP A 389 -14.71 -6.22 -20.32
C TRP A 389 -15.50 -7.53 -20.34
N LYS A 390 -16.21 -7.83 -21.41
CA LYS A 390 -16.96 -9.11 -21.56
C LYS A 390 -16.07 -10.34 -21.50
N LYS A 391 -14.80 -10.25 -21.91
CA LYS A 391 -13.82 -11.33 -21.89
C LYS A 391 -13.03 -11.44 -20.59
N SER A 392 -13.25 -10.54 -19.63
CA SER A 392 -12.55 -10.54 -18.34
C SER A 392 -12.97 -11.72 -17.48
N ASP A 393 -12.00 -12.35 -16.78
CA ASP A 393 -12.26 -13.37 -15.76
C ASP A 393 -13.11 -12.84 -14.57
N PHE A 394 -13.19 -11.51 -14.41
CA PHE A 394 -13.94 -10.83 -13.37
C PHE A 394 -15.21 -10.14 -13.91
N TYR A 395 -15.69 -10.55 -15.07
CA TYR A 395 -16.90 -9.97 -15.65
C TYR A 395 -18.12 -10.14 -14.75
N ILE A 396 -18.82 -9.03 -14.51
CA ILE A 396 -20.15 -8.98 -13.89
C ILE A 396 -21.08 -8.18 -14.77
N SER A 397 -22.39 -8.26 -14.53
CA SER A 397 -23.35 -7.45 -15.32
C SER A 397 -23.05 -5.96 -15.19
N ASN A 398 -23.29 -5.22 -16.27
CA ASN A 398 -23.04 -3.77 -16.30
C ASN A 398 -23.89 -3.02 -15.24
N THR A 399 -25.04 -3.56 -14.87
CA THR A 399 -25.89 -2.99 -13.80
C THR A 399 -25.24 -3.18 -12.42
N ALA A 400 -24.71 -4.39 -12.15
CA ALA A 400 -24.00 -4.67 -10.90
C ALA A 400 -22.71 -3.83 -10.80
N LEU A 401 -21.96 -3.69 -11.91
CA LEU A 401 -20.77 -2.85 -11.96
C LEU A 401 -21.06 -1.39 -11.62
N LYS A 402 -22.15 -0.85 -12.18
CA LYS A 402 -22.61 0.52 -11.88
C LYS A 402 -23.05 0.67 -10.43
N ALA A 403 -23.79 -0.31 -9.90
CA ALA A 403 -24.23 -0.29 -8.51
C ALA A 403 -23.04 -0.26 -7.54
N ILE A 404 -22.01 -1.09 -7.79
CA ILE A 404 -20.75 -1.11 -7.02
C ILE A 404 -20.06 0.25 -7.13
N GLY A 405 -19.90 0.81 -8.33
CA GLY A 405 -19.27 2.11 -8.52
C GLY A 405 -20.02 3.27 -7.82
N ILE A 406 -21.36 3.26 -7.82
CA ILE A 406 -22.16 4.27 -7.09
C ILE A 406 -22.00 4.10 -5.60
N LEU A 407 -22.02 2.85 -5.09
CA LEU A 407 -21.82 2.57 -3.68
C LEU A 407 -20.44 3.05 -3.20
N ASP A 408 -19.41 2.81 -4.01
CA ASP A 408 -18.04 3.27 -3.70
C ASP A 408 -17.92 4.80 -3.71
N LEU A 409 -18.59 5.49 -4.64
CA LEU A 409 -18.71 6.96 -4.61
C LEU A 409 -19.36 7.45 -3.31
N CYS A 410 -20.43 6.81 -2.86
CA CYS A 410 -21.07 7.14 -1.58
C CYS A 410 -20.10 6.97 -0.40
N VAL A 411 -19.31 5.89 -0.39
CA VAL A 411 -18.31 5.64 0.66
C VAL A 411 -17.20 6.72 0.64
N ILE A 412 -16.71 7.10 -0.53
CA ILE A 412 -15.68 8.15 -0.67
C ILE A 412 -16.22 9.50 -0.16
N ILE A 413 -17.42 9.88 -0.57
CA ILE A 413 -18.04 11.16 -0.14
C ILE A 413 -18.28 11.15 1.36
N PHE A 414 -18.84 10.04 1.89
CA PHE A 414 -19.10 9.91 3.33
C PHE A 414 -17.81 9.95 4.15
N SER A 415 -16.75 9.25 3.73
CA SER A 415 -15.47 9.27 4.43
C SER A 415 -14.80 10.66 4.39
N GLY A 416 -14.89 11.37 3.26
CA GLY A 416 -14.41 12.75 3.13
C GLY A 416 -15.18 13.73 4.00
N PHE A 417 -16.49 13.58 4.11
CA PHE A 417 -17.31 14.39 5.01
C PHE A 417 -16.97 14.15 6.49
N MET A 418 -16.82 12.88 6.88
CA MET A 418 -16.49 12.54 8.27
C MET A 418 -15.10 13.03 8.70
N SER A 419 -14.10 13.05 7.78
CA SER A 419 -12.76 13.59 8.07
C SER A 419 -12.73 15.12 8.15
N SER A 420 -13.74 15.82 7.63
CA SER A 420 -13.83 17.29 7.71
C SER A 420 -14.60 17.79 8.94
N VAL A 421 -15.26 16.90 9.71
CA VAL A 421 -16.08 17.22 10.89
C VAL A 421 -15.35 16.90 12.21
N GLU A 422 -14.20 16.23 12.17
CA GLU A 422 -13.26 16.06 13.29
C GLU A 422 -12.22 17.20 13.27
#